data_6297c3138aa48d520857c23b59dfc598
#
_entry.id   6297c3138aa48d520857c23b59dfc598
#
_cell.length_a   1.000
_cell.length_b   1.000
_cell.length_c   1.000
_cell.angle_alpha   90.00
_cell.angle_beta   90.00
_cell.angle_gamma   90.00
#
_symmetry.space_group_name_H-M   'P 1'
#
loop_
_entity.id
_entity.type
_entity.pdbx_description
1 polymer ?
#
loop_
_entity_poly.entity_id
_entity_poly.type
_entity_poly.pdbx_seq_one_letter_code
_entity_poly.pdbx_strand_id
1 'polypeptide(L)'
;MLRPVAASTLWGSPTAIENNAGINILNAGLQANNGTMWLAWQTNRYRGDSQYDISYKTNTNGIWSPVSRLTTSGNNAGAALAQLSNDTILLFWAYKPAASYLIYYRMYNSPGGWSNAAQVSSTTLNDTNPSATVGRDGTLWVIWTRTNSSCSGSCTDVSKQLYYKTLKTGVWSTETKLTSDTNQNWGAGVSVGKDNLVRVVWSKGLGSLENYQVYYKTYNTSIWSTETKVATSTSSDEHPMITQDRNGTMWLFWSRKFYYSGLAFHYILFSKYSYNSGTTWSAETQMTNTSNSVDSMQPYGVQSTYNKSIWLFYTTNPSANDDIYALISSPISPIHDVTITAVTASTRIEYFGGLPSMSQSEIVSVTVTVLNRGDQSEIVTVNLSIYNSTSYNMGTKQNLAVPGGTVNLVFNWNATAGKLGLYSALATVNSVAGETAPNQADNNLISKGITRVIPWGDINQDGTVALTDVSVFFFDYGFGPAGAPCVGTHCTYFPLEDINNSGAVDIIDVGIAAKNYGIIS
;
A
#
# COMPACT_ATOMS: atom_id res chain seq x y z
N MET A 1 -8.52 7.74 13.51
CA MET A 1 -7.37 8.17 14.34
C MET A 1 -6.70 9.35 13.65
N LEU A 2 -6.55 10.49 14.35
CA LEU A 2 -5.79 11.62 13.85
C LEU A 2 -4.31 11.26 13.96
N ARG A 3 -3.64 11.09 12.81
CA ARG A 3 -2.16 11.03 12.81
C ARG A 3 -1.62 12.37 13.31
N PRO A 4 -0.52 12.38 14.07
CA PRO A 4 0.12 13.63 14.47
C PRO A 4 0.51 14.38 13.20
N VAL A 5 0.32 15.69 13.23
CA VAL A 5 0.79 16.59 12.17
C VAL A 5 2.29 16.38 12.03
N ALA A 6 2.71 15.78 10.93
CA ALA A 6 4.14 15.71 10.61
C ALA A 6 4.69 17.15 10.64
N ALA A 7 5.89 17.31 11.19
CA ALA A 7 6.62 18.57 11.05
C ALA A 7 6.56 19.03 9.60
N SER A 8 6.31 20.29 9.34
CA SER A 8 6.18 20.84 7.98
C SER A 8 7.35 20.35 7.14
N THR A 9 7.05 19.61 6.06
CA THR A 9 8.08 19.14 5.13
C THR A 9 8.78 20.38 4.56
N LEU A 10 10.04 20.57 4.93
CA LEU A 10 10.83 21.68 4.41
C LEU A 10 11.38 21.29 3.04
N TRP A 11 11.17 22.16 2.05
CA TRP A 11 11.70 21.99 0.71
C TRP A 11 12.97 22.82 0.55
N GLY A 12 14.01 22.21 -0.03
CA GLY A 12 15.27 22.88 -0.34
C GLY A 12 15.15 23.84 -1.53
N SER A 13 16.25 24.53 -1.85
CA SER A 13 16.32 25.37 -3.04
C SER A 13 16.31 24.52 -4.32
N PRO A 14 15.81 25.06 -5.45
CA PRO A 14 15.84 24.38 -6.73
C PRO A 14 17.26 23.98 -7.15
N THR A 15 17.42 22.74 -7.59
CA THR A 15 18.69 22.18 -8.07
C THR A 15 18.53 21.73 -9.50
N ALA A 16 19.44 22.17 -10.39
CA ALA A 16 19.45 21.74 -11.79
C ALA A 16 19.82 20.26 -11.91
N ILE A 17 19.02 19.50 -12.66
CA ILE A 17 19.25 18.09 -12.97
C ILE A 17 19.72 17.93 -14.43
N GLU A 18 19.10 18.66 -15.34
CA GLU A 18 19.49 18.72 -16.74
C GLU A 18 19.25 20.13 -17.25
N ASN A 19 20.32 20.81 -17.67
CA ASN A 19 20.34 22.21 -18.13
C ASN A 19 21.16 22.42 -19.42
N ASN A 20 21.21 21.41 -20.26
CA ASN A 20 21.92 21.50 -21.54
C ASN A 20 21.06 22.17 -22.61
N ALA A 21 21.71 22.61 -23.70
CA ALA A 21 21.03 23.23 -24.83
C ALA A 21 19.92 22.38 -25.42
N GLY A 22 18.77 22.98 -25.69
CA GLY A 22 17.56 22.37 -26.22
C GLY A 22 16.42 22.39 -25.22
N ILE A 23 15.24 22.10 -25.72
CA ILE A 23 14.01 21.96 -24.90
C ILE A 23 14.01 20.60 -24.23
N ASN A 24 13.92 20.55 -22.90
CA ASN A 24 13.85 19.34 -22.08
C ASN A 24 12.55 19.36 -21.27
N ILE A 25 11.56 18.58 -21.68
CA ILE A 25 10.25 18.53 -21.04
C ILE A 25 10.16 17.24 -20.20
N LEU A 26 10.17 17.39 -18.89
CA LEU A 26 10.06 16.27 -17.95
C LEU A 26 8.73 15.52 -18.14
N ASN A 27 8.79 14.21 -18.09
CA ASN A 27 7.59 13.37 -18.21
C ASN A 27 7.48 12.30 -17.12
N ALA A 28 8.57 11.73 -16.64
CA ALA A 28 8.52 10.60 -15.73
C ALA A 28 9.71 10.52 -14.77
N GLY A 29 9.45 10.00 -13.58
CA GLY A 29 10.42 9.57 -12.60
C GLY A 29 10.04 8.23 -11.97
N LEU A 30 11.03 7.45 -11.55
CA LEU A 30 10.83 6.15 -10.91
C LEU A 30 11.94 5.89 -9.90
N GLN A 31 11.59 5.48 -8.70
CA GLN A 31 12.53 4.87 -7.75
C GLN A 31 12.46 3.36 -7.91
N ALA A 32 13.52 2.77 -8.45
CA ALA A 32 13.60 1.33 -8.63
C ALA A 32 13.94 0.60 -7.33
N ASN A 33 13.58 -0.68 -7.24
CA ASN A 33 13.78 -1.54 -6.06
C ASN A 33 15.27 -1.68 -5.67
N ASN A 34 16.17 -1.62 -6.64
CA ASN A 34 17.62 -1.67 -6.42
C ASN A 34 18.23 -0.35 -5.89
N GLY A 35 17.39 0.64 -5.58
CA GLY A 35 17.84 1.95 -5.09
C GLY A 35 18.16 2.97 -6.19
N THR A 36 18.16 2.59 -7.46
CA THR A 36 18.41 3.52 -8.58
C THR A 36 17.16 4.35 -8.87
N MET A 37 17.31 5.67 -8.93
CA MET A 37 16.26 6.55 -9.41
C MET A 37 16.42 6.78 -10.91
N TRP A 38 15.32 6.72 -11.65
CA TRP A 38 15.26 6.94 -13.10
C TRP A 38 14.46 8.21 -13.39
N LEU A 39 14.94 9.02 -14.33
CA LEU A 39 14.20 10.11 -14.96
C LEU A 39 14.14 9.90 -16.45
N ALA A 40 12.99 10.21 -17.06
CA ALA A 40 12.80 10.18 -18.50
C ALA A 40 12.06 11.44 -18.96
N TRP A 41 12.47 11.97 -20.10
CA TRP A 41 11.92 13.19 -20.67
C TRP A 41 11.99 13.20 -22.19
N GLN A 42 11.18 14.04 -22.81
CA GLN A 42 11.32 14.35 -24.22
C GLN A 42 12.27 15.54 -24.43
N THR A 43 13.10 15.49 -25.47
CA THR A 43 14.03 16.56 -25.78
C THR A 43 14.21 16.75 -27.30
N ASN A 44 14.32 17.99 -27.75
CA ASN A 44 14.64 18.29 -29.15
C ASN A 44 16.13 18.49 -29.39
N ARG A 45 16.97 18.38 -28.38
CA ARG A 45 18.41 18.60 -28.35
C ARG A 45 19.19 17.99 -29.55
N TYR A 46 18.74 16.84 -30.03
CA TYR A 46 19.48 16.07 -31.03
C TYR A 46 18.98 16.26 -32.46
N ARG A 47 17.83 16.89 -32.67
CA ARG A 47 17.14 16.87 -33.96
C ARG A 47 16.52 18.19 -34.40
N GLY A 48 16.58 19.23 -33.56
CA GLY A 48 16.02 20.57 -33.85
C GLY A 48 14.55 20.72 -33.47
N ASP A 49 14.00 21.89 -33.69
CA ASP A 49 12.84 22.46 -32.98
C ASP A 49 11.49 21.74 -33.11
N SER A 50 11.34 20.86 -34.07
CA SER A 50 10.04 20.21 -34.31
C SER A 50 10.01 18.68 -34.03
N GLN A 51 11.14 18.10 -33.64
CA GLN A 51 11.23 16.66 -33.44
C GLN A 51 11.89 16.33 -32.11
N TYR A 52 11.17 15.55 -31.31
CA TYR A 52 11.62 15.14 -29.99
C TYR A 52 12.10 13.69 -29.99
N ASP A 53 13.09 13.44 -29.16
CA ASP A 53 13.51 12.11 -28.74
C ASP A 53 13.22 11.90 -27.26
N ILE A 54 13.14 10.65 -26.84
CA ILE A 54 13.10 10.29 -25.44
C ILE A 54 14.53 10.06 -24.94
N SER A 55 14.86 10.76 -23.87
CA SER A 55 16.12 10.61 -23.14
C SER A 55 15.85 10.23 -21.69
N TYR A 56 16.85 9.68 -21.03
CA TYR A 56 16.79 9.31 -19.63
C TYR A 56 18.13 9.49 -18.93
N LYS A 57 18.08 9.57 -17.61
CA LYS A 57 19.20 9.57 -16.67
C LYS A 57 18.88 8.68 -15.48
N THR A 58 19.91 8.18 -14.83
CA THR A 58 19.76 7.43 -13.57
C THR A 58 20.57 8.10 -12.46
N ASN A 59 20.07 7.99 -11.23
CA ASN A 59 20.78 8.40 -10.02
C ASN A 59 20.97 7.19 -9.12
N THR A 60 22.22 6.90 -8.76
CA THR A 60 22.56 5.85 -7.81
C THR A 60 23.35 6.46 -6.67
N ASN A 61 22.83 6.38 -5.46
CA ASN A 61 23.43 6.93 -4.23
C ASN A 61 23.82 8.43 -4.35
N GLY A 62 22.95 9.23 -4.96
CA GLY A 62 23.15 10.68 -5.13
C GLY A 62 23.94 11.07 -6.38
N ILE A 63 24.49 10.13 -7.15
CA ILE A 63 25.30 10.40 -8.34
C ILE A 63 24.47 10.17 -9.60
N TRP A 64 24.35 11.22 -10.44
CA TRP A 64 23.66 11.16 -11.72
C TRP A 64 24.55 10.62 -12.83
N SER A 65 24.00 9.70 -13.64
CA SER A 65 24.64 9.23 -14.86
C SER A 65 24.70 10.34 -15.94
N PRO A 66 25.54 10.21 -16.96
CA PRO A 66 25.37 10.95 -18.21
C PRO A 66 23.97 10.69 -18.81
N VAL A 67 23.51 11.62 -19.67
CA VAL A 67 22.26 11.45 -20.42
C VAL A 67 22.38 10.31 -21.41
N SER A 68 21.38 9.44 -21.43
CA SER A 68 21.24 8.37 -22.42
C SER A 68 20.04 8.63 -23.32
N ARG A 69 20.21 8.47 -24.62
CA ARG A 69 19.16 8.62 -25.63
C ARG A 69 18.48 7.28 -25.90
N LEU A 70 17.16 7.21 -25.69
CA LEU A 70 16.39 5.98 -25.92
C LEU A 70 15.91 5.84 -27.36
N THR A 71 15.43 6.95 -27.95
CA THR A 71 14.90 6.97 -29.32
C THR A 71 15.76 7.83 -30.21
N THR A 72 15.92 7.45 -31.48
CA THR A 72 16.78 8.12 -32.46
C THR A 72 16.10 8.42 -33.79
N SER A 73 14.81 8.06 -33.89
CA SER A 73 14.02 8.23 -35.12
C SER A 73 12.55 8.54 -34.81
N GLY A 74 11.84 9.06 -35.79
CA GLY A 74 10.43 9.43 -35.67
C GLY A 74 10.20 10.64 -34.77
N ASN A 75 8.95 10.99 -34.53
CA ASN A 75 8.58 12.02 -33.56
C ASN A 75 8.06 11.35 -32.29
N ASN A 76 8.67 11.68 -31.16
CA ASN A 76 8.42 11.04 -29.89
C ASN A 76 7.94 12.11 -28.89
N ALA A 77 6.99 11.78 -28.03
CA ALA A 77 6.45 12.71 -27.05
C ALA A 77 6.03 11.97 -25.77
N GLY A 78 6.12 12.66 -24.66
CA GLY A 78 5.74 12.15 -23.36
C GLY A 78 6.45 10.84 -23.00
N ALA A 79 6.75 10.63 -21.76
CA ALA A 79 7.30 9.37 -21.28
C ALA A 79 6.61 8.93 -19.98
N ALA A 80 6.62 7.62 -19.70
CA ALA A 80 6.24 7.07 -18.42
C ALA A 80 7.17 5.92 -18.04
N LEU A 81 7.39 5.74 -16.75
CA LEU A 81 8.24 4.69 -16.19
C LEU A 81 7.47 3.82 -15.23
N ALA A 82 7.73 2.52 -15.28
CA ALA A 82 7.21 1.56 -14.32
C ALA A 82 8.22 0.43 -14.10
N GLN A 83 8.15 -0.26 -12.95
CA GLN A 83 8.97 -1.44 -12.66
C GLN A 83 8.10 -2.62 -12.33
N LEU A 84 8.33 -3.75 -12.99
CA LEU A 84 7.68 -5.03 -12.69
C LEU A 84 8.30 -5.69 -11.46
N SER A 85 7.63 -6.68 -10.90
CA SER A 85 8.09 -7.44 -9.74
C SER A 85 9.38 -8.24 -9.97
N ASN A 86 9.72 -8.50 -11.22
CA ASN A 86 10.98 -9.14 -11.63
C ASN A 86 12.11 -8.14 -11.93
N ASP A 87 11.99 -6.91 -11.43
CA ASP A 87 12.92 -5.79 -11.59
C ASP A 87 13.10 -5.24 -13.01
N THR A 88 12.32 -5.72 -13.98
CA THR A 88 12.30 -5.16 -15.33
C THR A 88 11.74 -3.73 -15.29
N ILE A 89 12.50 -2.75 -15.82
CA ILE A 89 12.03 -1.38 -16.00
C ILE A 89 11.33 -1.28 -17.36
N LEU A 90 10.13 -0.69 -17.37
CA LEU A 90 9.44 -0.33 -18.60
C LEU A 90 9.48 1.18 -18.79
N LEU A 91 9.81 1.62 -19.98
CA LEU A 91 9.69 3.01 -20.41
C LEU A 91 8.72 3.08 -21.58
N PHE A 92 7.62 3.81 -21.35
CA PHE A 92 6.55 4.07 -22.31
C PHE A 92 6.73 5.46 -22.92
N TRP A 93 6.30 5.63 -24.17
CA TRP A 93 6.23 6.95 -24.81
C TRP A 93 5.21 6.95 -25.95
N ALA A 94 4.78 8.14 -26.34
CA ALA A 94 4.01 8.34 -27.57
C ALA A 94 4.97 8.45 -28.76
N TYR A 95 4.77 7.60 -29.77
CA TYR A 95 5.56 7.59 -30.99
C TYR A 95 4.65 7.78 -32.20
N LYS A 96 5.05 8.64 -33.12
CA LYS A 96 4.33 8.94 -34.37
C LYS A 96 5.03 8.29 -35.56
N PRO A 97 4.69 7.01 -35.88
CA PRO A 97 5.29 6.32 -37.03
C PRO A 97 4.77 6.83 -38.38
N ALA A 98 3.54 7.35 -38.43
CA ALA A 98 2.88 7.84 -39.64
C ALA A 98 2.02 9.08 -39.33
N ALA A 99 0.69 8.97 -39.40
CA ALA A 99 -0.22 10.10 -39.21
C ALA A 99 -0.53 10.40 -37.73
N SER A 100 -0.54 9.40 -36.86
CA SER A 100 -1.03 9.48 -35.49
C SER A 100 0.02 9.03 -34.48
N TYR A 101 -0.04 9.61 -33.28
CA TYR A 101 0.72 9.12 -32.13
C TYR A 101 0.06 7.86 -31.55
N LEU A 102 0.89 6.88 -31.21
CA LEU A 102 0.49 5.64 -30.52
C LEU A 102 1.42 5.40 -29.32
N ILE A 103 0.93 4.71 -28.31
CA ILE A 103 1.76 4.38 -27.14
C ILE A 103 2.59 3.14 -27.44
N TYR A 104 3.89 3.29 -27.23
CA TYR A 104 4.92 2.25 -27.34
C TYR A 104 5.65 2.09 -26.02
N TYR A 105 6.38 0.98 -25.86
CA TYR A 105 7.27 0.75 -24.72
C TYR A 105 8.52 -0.04 -25.12
N ARG A 106 9.55 0.05 -24.30
CA ARG A 106 10.70 -0.85 -24.24
C ARG A 106 10.88 -1.37 -22.82
N MET A 107 11.47 -2.55 -22.71
CA MET A 107 11.83 -3.18 -21.44
C MET A 107 13.35 -3.10 -21.28
N TYR A 108 13.80 -2.71 -20.10
CA TYR A 108 15.20 -2.75 -19.70
C TYR A 108 15.42 -3.88 -18.70
N ASN A 109 16.32 -4.80 -19.06
CA ASN A 109 16.78 -5.88 -18.20
C ASN A 109 18.30 -5.78 -18.05
N SER A 110 18.79 -5.59 -16.83
CA SER A 110 20.22 -5.60 -16.55
C SER A 110 20.74 -7.04 -16.52
N PRO A 111 21.87 -7.38 -17.20
CA PRO A 111 22.73 -6.53 -18.02
C PRO A 111 22.34 -6.43 -19.50
N GLY A 112 21.22 -7.01 -19.93
CA GLY A 112 20.85 -7.17 -21.35
C GLY A 112 20.48 -5.87 -22.08
N GLY A 113 20.23 -4.76 -21.37
CA GLY A 113 19.88 -3.47 -21.97
C GLY A 113 18.41 -3.36 -22.40
N TRP A 114 18.11 -2.47 -23.36
CA TRP A 114 16.76 -2.20 -23.85
C TRP A 114 16.32 -3.17 -24.93
N SER A 115 15.10 -3.68 -24.82
CA SER A 115 14.43 -4.48 -25.86
C SER A 115 14.10 -3.65 -27.12
N ASN A 116 13.64 -4.31 -28.18
CA ASN A 116 12.93 -3.64 -29.26
C ASN A 116 11.65 -2.98 -28.75
N ALA A 117 11.21 -1.92 -29.46
CA ALA A 117 9.95 -1.24 -29.16
C ALA A 117 8.75 -2.14 -29.49
N ALA A 118 7.78 -2.15 -28.57
CA ALA A 118 6.51 -2.84 -28.74
C ALA A 118 5.34 -1.85 -28.56
N GLN A 119 4.27 -2.04 -29.32
CA GLN A 119 3.10 -1.17 -29.32
C GLN A 119 2.11 -1.59 -28.24
N VAL A 120 1.52 -0.60 -27.54
CA VAL A 120 0.47 -0.79 -26.53
C VAL A 120 -0.92 -0.45 -27.06
N SER A 121 -1.06 0.76 -27.59
CA SER A 121 -2.35 1.24 -28.09
C SER A 121 -2.53 0.99 -29.59
N SER A 122 -3.78 0.83 -30.05
CA SER A 122 -4.12 0.54 -31.43
C SER A 122 -5.30 1.40 -31.88
N THR A 123 -5.01 2.54 -32.52
CA THR A 123 -6.04 3.48 -32.98
C THR A 123 -5.53 4.26 -34.19
N THR A 124 -6.45 4.89 -34.92
CA THR A 124 -6.13 5.91 -35.94
C THR A 124 -6.10 7.33 -35.36
N LEU A 125 -6.45 7.48 -34.07
CA LEU A 125 -6.45 8.74 -33.32
C LEU A 125 -5.09 8.98 -32.67
N ASN A 126 -4.90 10.14 -32.03
CA ASN A 126 -3.67 10.46 -31.33
C ASN A 126 -3.73 10.02 -29.86
N ASP A 127 -2.85 9.12 -29.49
CA ASP A 127 -2.60 8.68 -28.11
C ASP A 127 -1.30 9.30 -27.59
N THR A 128 -1.40 10.12 -26.54
CA THR A 128 -0.27 10.89 -25.99
C THR A 128 -0.29 10.87 -24.47
N ASN A 129 0.74 11.44 -23.86
CA ASN A 129 0.85 11.62 -22.40
C ASN A 129 0.62 10.33 -21.61
N PRO A 130 1.41 9.27 -21.84
CA PRO A 130 1.30 8.05 -21.06
C PRO A 130 1.69 8.31 -19.61
N SER A 131 1.04 7.59 -18.70
CA SER A 131 1.41 7.45 -17.30
C SER A 131 1.31 5.98 -16.90
N ALA A 132 2.22 5.48 -16.08
CA ALA A 132 2.28 4.06 -15.76
C ALA A 132 2.60 3.81 -14.29
N THR A 133 2.07 2.72 -13.75
CA THR A 133 2.36 2.24 -12.40
C THR A 133 2.14 0.74 -12.31
N VAL A 134 2.72 0.09 -11.30
CA VAL A 134 2.50 -1.34 -11.03
C VAL A 134 1.84 -1.49 -9.66
N GLY A 135 0.73 -2.22 -9.62
CA GLY A 135 0.04 -2.60 -8.39
C GLY A 135 0.83 -3.63 -7.58
N ARG A 136 0.54 -3.75 -6.30
CA ARG A 136 1.15 -4.76 -5.42
C ARG A 136 0.82 -6.20 -5.85
N ASP A 137 -0.28 -6.38 -6.58
CA ASP A 137 -0.68 -7.65 -7.19
C ASP A 137 0.08 -7.96 -8.50
N GLY A 138 1.08 -7.15 -8.85
CA GLY A 138 1.87 -7.25 -10.07
C GLY A 138 1.16 -6.75 -11.34
N THR A 139 -0.05 -6.21 -11.25
CA THR A 139 -0.76 -5.65 -12.40
C THR A 139 -0.13 -4.32 -12.80
N LEU A 140 0.40 -4.24 -14.00
CA LEU A 140 0.85 -2.98 -14.63
C LEU A 140 -0.36 -2.24 -15.19
N TRP A 141 -0.46 -0.96 -14.89
CA TRP A 141 -1.44 -0.03 -15.42
C TRP A 141 -0.75 0.99 -16.30
N VAL A 142 -1.27 1.18 -17.51
CA VAL A 142 -0.83 2.24 -18.43
C VAL A 142 -2.04 3.05 -18.85
N ILE A 143 -2.00 4.35 -18.59
CA ILE A 143 -3.08 5.31 -18.87
C ILE A 143 -2.54 6.35 -19.84
N TRP A 144 -3.36 6.79 -20.79
CA TRP A 144 -2.97 7.81 -21.77
C TRP A 144 -4.15 8.70 -22.13
N THR A 145 -3.83 9.82 -22.76
CA THR A 145 -4.81 10.72 -23.37
C THR A 145 -5.02 10.33 -24.83
N ARG A 146 -6.25 10.04 -25.22
CA ARG A 146 -6.66 9.91 -26.62
C ARG A 146 -7.35 11.18 -27.09
N THR A 147 -6.80 11.77 -28.14
CA THR A 147 -7.36 12.96 -28.79
C THR A 147 -8.10 12.54 -30.05
N ASN A 148 -9.39 12.84 -30.09
CA ASN A 148 -10.21 12.70 -31.30
C ASN A 148 -10.30 14.06 -31.99
N SER A 149 -9.57 14.19 -33.08
CA SER A 149 -9.66 15.33 -33.99
C SER A 149 -10.28 14.85 -35.30
N SER A 150 -11.60 14.76 -35.34
CA SER A 150 -12.33 14.32 -36.52
C SER A 150 -12.62 15.47 -37.50
N CYS A 151 -11.58 16.25 -37.89
CA CYS A 151 -11.82 17.32 -38.82
C CYS A 151 -10.71 17.51 -39.87
N SER A 152 -11.11 17.82 -41.08
CA SER A 152 -10.29 18.34 -42.16
C SER A 152 -10.48 19.87 -42.22
N GLY A 153 -9.73 20.64 -41.39
CA GLY A 153 -9.81 22.09 -41.29
C GLY A 153 -9.58 22.65 -39.89
N SER A 154 -9.98 23.89 -39.62
CA SER A 154 -9.89 24.51 -38.28
C SER A 154 -10.82 23.78 -37.30
N CYS A 155 -10.23 23.01 -36.37
CA CYS A 155 -10.97 22.13 -35.46
C CYS A 155 -11.41 22.87 -34.21
N THR A 156 -12.70 23.08 -34.03
CA THR A 156 -13.31 23.56 -32.78
C THR A 156 -13.71 22.45 -31.82
N ASP A 157 -13.83 21.19 -32.30
CA ASP A 157 -14.35 20.06 -31.52
C ASP A 157 -13.29 18.97 -31.30
N VAL A 158 -12.21 19.31 -30.60
CA VAL A 158 -11.21 18.33 -30.17
C VAL A 158 -11.67 17.71 -28.87
N SER A 159 -12.03 16.43 -28.88
CA SER A 159 -12.35 15.68 -27.66
C SER A 159 -11.12 14.95 -27.15
N LYS A 160 -10.73 15.20 -25.91
CA LYS A 160 -9.67 14.47 -25.21
C LYS A 160 -10.26 13.61 -24.12
N GLN A 161 -9.98 12.31 -24.14
CA GLN A 161 -10.46 11.36 -23.14
C GLN A 161 -9.31 10.47 -22.66
N LEU A 162 -9.40 10.00 -21.42
CA LEU A 162 -8.45 9.05 -20.86
C LEU A 162 -8.84 7.62 -21.21
N TYR A 163 -7.84 6.84 -21.60
CA TYR A 163 -7.91 5.41 -21.87
C TYR A 163 -6.84 4.68 -21.06
N TYR A 164 -7.04 3.39 -20.82
CA TYR A 164 -6.05 2.56 -20.16
C TYR A 164 -6.03 1.13 -20.67
N LYS A 165 -4.92 0.46 -20.44
CA LYS A 165 -4.73 -1.00 -20.48
C LYS A 165 -4.00 -1.48 -19.26
N THR A 166 -4.21 -2.75 -18.93
CA THR A 166 -3.47 -3.44 -17.90
C THR A 166 -2.68 -4.60 -18.48
N LEU A 167 -1.51 -4.88 -17.90
CA LEU A 167 -0.75 -6.09 -18.18
C LEU A 167 -0.69 -6.92 -16.90
N LYS A 168 -1.19 -8.15 -16.97
CA LYS A 168 -1.11 -9.12 -15.87
C LYS A 168 -0.69 -10.47 -16.41
N THR A 169 0.28 -11.11 -15.75
CA THR A 169 0.83 -12.43 -16.19
C THR A 169 1.24 -12.48 -17.67
N GLY A 170 1.78 -11.36 -18.21
CA GLY A 170 2.22 -11.27 -19.60
C GLY A 170 1.11 -11.00 -20.64
N VAL A 171 -0.14 -10.86 -20.21
CA VAL A 171 -1.30 -10.63 -21.10
C VAL A 171 -1.83 -9.22 -20.95
N TRP A 172 -1.93 -8.49 -22.08
CA TRP A 172 -2.56 -7.18 -22.12
C TRP A 172 -4.09 -7.31 -22.14
N SER A 173 -4.77 -6.47 -21.33
CA SER A 173 -6.22 -6.30 -21.43
C SER A 173 -6.63 -5.63 -22.74
N THR A 174 -7.93 -5.61 -23.02
CA THR A 174 -8.51 -4.71 -24.03
C THR A 174 -8.36 -3.25 -23.58
N GLU A 175 -8.34 -2.33 -24.58
CA GLU A 175 -8.37 -0.90 -24.28
C GLU A 175 -9.71 -0.53 -23.63
N THR A 176 -9.64 0.23 -22.54
CA THR A 176 -10.82 0.66 -21.79
C THR A 176 -10.82 2.17 -21.63
N LYS A 177 -11.96 2.80 -21.86
CA LYS A 177 -12.16 4.23 -21.68
C LYS A 177 -12.36 4.53 -20.19
N LEU A 178 -11.56 5.44 -19.63
CA LEU A 178 -11.63 5.84 -18.22
C LEU A 178 -12.59 7.02 -17.99
N THR A 179 -12.62 7.98 -18.92
CA THR A 179 -13.50 9.16 -18.89
C THR A 179 -14.41 9.17 -20.10
N SER A 180 -15.67 9.55 -19.94
CA SER A 180 -16.68 9.45 -21.00
C SER A 180 -17.61 10.68 -21.10
N ASP A 181 -17.27 11.76 -20.44
CA ASP A 181 -18.02 13.01 -20.51
C ASP A 181 -17.66 13.86 -21.75
N THR A 182 -18.27 15.02 -21.88
CA THR A 182 -18.05 15.97 -22.99
C THR A 182 -16.89 16.93 -22.73
N ASN A 183 -16.24 16.85 -21.57
CA ASN A 183 -15.13 17.72 -21.21
C ASN A 183 -13.81 17.23 -21.80
N GLN A 184 -12.81 18.12 -21.80
CA GLN A 184 -11.44 17.79 -22.17
C GLN A 184 -10.74 17.11 -20.98
N ASN A 185 -10.43 15.82 -21.07
CA ASN A 185 -9.73 15.07 -20.02
C ASN A 185 -8.34 14.67 -20.52
N TRP A 186 -7.26 15.17 -19.90
CA TRP A 186 -5.90 14.92 -20.37
C TRP A 186 -4.84 14.98 -19.29
N GLY A 187 -3.62 14.52 -19.61
CA GLY A 187 -2.46 14.65 -18.75
C GLY A 187 -2.61 13.89 -17.44
N ALA A 188 -2.92 12.59 -17.51
CA ALA A 188 -3.12 11.78 -16.31
C ALA A 188 -1.82 11.45 -15.60
N GLY A 189 -1.83 11.55 -14.25
CA GLY A 189 -0.87 10.94 -13.35
C GLY A 189 -1.49 9.72 -12.66
N VAL A 190 -0.75 8.60 -12.56
CA VAL A 190 -1.23 7.38 -11.90
C VAL A 190 -0.27 6.89 -10.83
N SER A 191 -0.80 6.44 -9.71
CA SER A 191 -0.04 5.83 -8.62
C SER A 191 -0.84 4.74 -7.93
N VAL A 192 -0.15 3.74 -7.39
CA VAL A 192 -0.73 2.73 -6.49
C VAL A 192 -0.24 2.97 -5.08
N GLY A 193 -1.18 3.06 -4.14
CA GLY A 193 -0.87 3.26 -2.73
C GLY A 193 -0.54 1.96 -1.98
N LYS A 194 -0.11 2.09 -0.72
CA LYS A 194 0.10 0.96 0.20
C LYS A 194 -1.17 0.13 0.45
N ASP A 195 -2.34 0.74 0.27
CA ASP A 195 -3.67 0.13 0.34
C ASP A 195 -4.06 -0.63 -0.95
N ASN A 196 -3.15 -0.73 -1.91
CA ASN A 196 -3.34 -1.35 -3.22
C ASN A 196 -4.42 -0.68 -4.09
N LEU A 197 -4.87 0.53 -3.74
CA LEU A 197 -5.78 1.30 -4.59
C LEU A 197 -5.00 1.99 -5.71
N VAL A 198 -5.48 1.82 -6.95
CA VAL A 198 -4.98 2.59 -8.08
C VAL A 198 -5.63 3.98 -8.04
N ARG A 199 -4.82 5.02 -8.13
CA ARG A 199 -5.25 6.41 -8.10
C ARG A 199 -4.86 7.11 -9.37
N VAL A 200 -5.84 7.75 -10.00
CA VAL A 200 -5.64 8.53 -11.21
C VAL A 200 -6.05 9.96 -10.95
N VAL A 201 -5.16 10.89 -11.28
CA VAL A 201 -5.42 12.33 -11.31
C VAL A 201 -5.26 12.84 -12.73
N TRP A 202 -6.03 13.86 -13.12
CA TRP A 202 -5.94 14.41 -14.47
C TRP A 202 -6.44 15.85 -14.53
N SER A 203 -6.09 16.55 -15.61
CA SER A 203 -6.62 17.86 -15.93
C SER A 203 -7.93 17.71 -16.69
N LYS A 204 -9.02 18.27 -16.13
CA LYS A 204 -10.34 18.31 -16.75
C LYS A 204 -10.74 19.73 -17.10
N GLY A 205 -10.91 20.01 -18.40
CA GLY A 205 -11.35 21.31 -18.90
C GLY A 205 -12.85 21.50 -18.69
N LEU A 206 -13.24 22.60 -18.09
CA LEU A 206 -14.63 22.95 -17.80
C LEU A 206 -15.09 24.06 -18.77
N GLY A 207 -15.86 23.69 -19.78
CA GLY A 207 -16.41 24.64 -20.76
C GLY A 207 -15.50 24.92 -21.97
N SER A 208 -15.80 25.98 -22.71
CA SER A 208 -15.19 26.31 -24.01
C SER A 208 -13.81 27.01 -23.92
N LEU A 209 -13.41 27.46 -22.76
CA LEU A 209 -12.12 28.10 -22.53
C LEU A 209 -11.21 27.11 -21.76
N GLU A 210 -9.91 27.17 -22.04
CA GLU A 210 -8.86 26.34 -21.42
C GLU A 210 -8.73 26.59 -19.90
N ASN A 211 -9.81 26.35 -19.15
CA ASN A 211 -9.83 26.39 -17.70
C ASN A 211 -9.87 24.96 -17.18
N TYR A 212 -8.71 24.40 -16.97
CA TYR A 212 -8.55 23.06 -16.47
C TYR A 212 -8.57 23.02 -14.95
N GLN A 213 -9.09 21.93 -14.41
CA GLN A 213 -9.12 21.65 -12.98
C GLN A 213 -8.61 20.23 -12.71
N VAL A 214 -8.00 20.03 -11.55
CA VAL A 214 -7.51 18.71 -11.15
C VAL A 214 -8.64 17.86 -10.61
N TYR A 215 -8.86 16.72 -11.25
CA TYR A 215 -9.80 15.68 -10.84
C TYR A 215 -9.08 14.40 -10.44
N TYR A 216 -9.76 13.56 -9.70
CA TYR A 216 -9.23 12.36 -9.06
C TYR A 216 -10.26 11.23 -9.05
N LYS A 217 -9.80 10.00 -9.28
CA LYS A 217 -10.55 8.73 -9.17
C LYS A 217 -9.70 7.65 -8.53
N THR A 218 -10.35 6.69 -7.90
CA THR A 218 -9.72 5.47 -7.36
C THR A 218 -10.34 4.22 -7.97
N TYR A 219 -9.53 3.17 -8.12
CA TYR A 219 -9.97 1.83 -8.48
C TYR A 219 -9.67 0.86 -7.34
N ASN A 220 -10.68 0.11 -6.90
CA ASN A 220 -10.63 -0.75 -5.72
C ASN A 220 -10.69 -2.24 -6.06
N THR A 221 -10.00 -2.70 -7.09
CA THR A 221 -9.99 -4.08 -7.59
C THR A 221 -11.20 -4.51 -8.43
N SER A 222 -12.31 -3.76 -8.42
CA SER A 222 -13.52 -4.11 -9.19
C SER A 222 -14.16 -2.93 -9.92
N ILE A 223 -14.23 -1.76 -9.28
CA ILE A 223 -14.91 -0.58 -9.85
C ILE A 223 -14.11 0.70 -9.64
N TRP A 224 -14.28 1.65 -10.56
CA TRP A 224 -13.82 3.02 -10.39
C TRP A 224 -14.80 3.82 -9.52
N SER A 225 -14.26 4.63 -8.60
CA SER A 225 -15.07 5.58 -7.84
C SER A 225 -15.70 6.65 -8.76
N THR A 226 -16.63 7.42 -8.23
CA THR A 226 -16.99 8.71 -8.82
C THR A 226 -15.78 9.64 -8.85
N GLU A 227 -15.72 10.52 -9.85
CA GLU A 227 -14.66 11.53 -9.91
C GLU A 227 -14.87 12.64 -8.87
N THR A 228 -13.77 13.15 -8.33
CA THR A 228 -13.79 14.22 -7.33
C THR A 228 -12.83 15.32 -7.75
N LYS A 229 -13.27 16.58 -7.70
CA LYS A 229 -12.41 17.75 -7.89
C LYS A 229 -11.51 17.94 -6.65
N VAL A 230 -10.20 18.08 -6.86
CA VAL A 230 -9.22 18.23 -5.76
C VAL A 230 -8.70 19.67 -5.63
N ALA A 231 -8.35 20.32 -6.74
CA ALA A 231 -7.93 21.72 -6.73
C ALA A 231 -9.12 22.65 -6.57
N THR A 232 -8.96 23.74 -5.80
CA THR A 232 -10.04 24.64 -5.42
C THR A 232 -9.97 26.02 -6.09
N SER A 233 -8.93 26.25 -6.89
CA SER A 233 -8.70 27.53 -7.58
C SER A 233 -9.71 27.77 -8.71
N THR A 234 -9.81 29.04 -9.14
CA THR A 234 -10.51 29.44 -10.36
C THR A 234 -9.57 29.56 -11.57
N SER A 235 -8.25 29.46 -11.34
CA SER A 235 -7.23 29.43 -12.40
C SER A 235 -7.13 28.04 -13.03
N SER A 236 -6.49 27.94 -14.21
CA SER A 236 -6.24 26.67 -14.85
C SER A 236 -5.18 25.88 -14.10
N ASP A 237 -5.53 24.67 -13.66
CA ASP A 237 -4.66 23.72 -12.97
C ASP A 237 -4.40 22.52 -13.88
N GLU A 238 -3.12 22.31 -14.25
CA GLU A 238 -2.72 21.40 -15.31
C GLU A 238 -1.58 20.47 -14.88
N HIS A 239 -1.37 19.37 -15.62
CA HIS A 239 -0.30 18.39 -15.43
C HIS A 239 -0.23 17.84 -13.98
N PRO A 240 -1.31 17.31 -13.43
CA PRO A 240 -1.27 16.78 -12.08
C PRO A 240 -0.49 15.46 -12.01
N MET A 241 0.22 15.28 -10.91
CA MET A 241 0.93 14.05 -10.58
C MET A 241 0.62 13.67 -9.13
N ILE A 242 0.39 12.39 -8.89
CA ILE A 242 0.13 11.83 -7.57
C ILE A 242 1.20 10.80 -7.21
N THR A 243 1.71 10.85 -5.99
CA THR A 243 2.64 9.87 -5.44
C THR A 243 2.33 9.60 -3.97
N GLN A 244 2.85 8.51 -3.43
CA GLN A 244 2.75 8.22 -2.01
C GLN A 244 4.14 8.11 -1.40
N ASP A 245 4.35 8.74 -0.24
CA ASP A 245 5.59 8.61 0.48
C ASP A 245 5.63 7.31 1.33
N ARG A 246 6.80 7.05 1.93
CA ARG A 246 7.04 5.87 2.78
C ARG A 246 6.11 5.80 3.99
N ASN A 247 5.58 6.93 4.44
CA ASN A 247 4.65 7.01 5.56
C ASN A 247 3.19 6.80 5.13
N GLY A 248 2.94 6.62 3.84
CA GLY A 248 1.61 6.46 3.29
C GLY A 248 0.89 7.79 3.06
N THR A 249 1.57 8.94 3.23
CA THR A 249 1.01 10.24 2.86
C THR A 249 0.91 10.32 1.35
N MET A 250 -0.26 10.65 0.85
CA MET A 250 -0.47 10.93 -0.57
C MET A 250 -0.08 12.36 -0.85
N TRP A 251 0.74 12.57 -1.86
CA TRP A 251 1.15 13.88 -2.35
C TRP A 251 0.60 14.09 -3.75
N LEU A 252 -0.03 15.24 -3.95
CA LEU A 252 -0.54 15.70 -5.22
C LEU A 252 0.21 16.98 -5.60
N PHE A 253 0.77 17.03 -6.80
CA PHE A 253 1.45 18.18 -7.36
C PHE A 253 0.80 18.54 -8.69
N TRP A 254 0.76 19.82 -9.03
CA TRP A 254 0.25 20.28 -10.33
C TRP A 254 0.84 21.63 -10.70
N SER A 255 0.68 22.04 -11.96
CA SER A 255 1.04 23.36 -12.50
C SER A 255 -0.20 24.24 -12.53
N ARG A 256 -0.14 25.43 -11.97
CA ARG A 256 -1.20 26.44 -12.04
C ARG A 256 -0.81 27.57 -12.98
N LYS A 257 -1.68 27.91 -13.92
CA LYS A 257 -1.51 28.97 -14.90
C LYS A 257 -1.90 30.31 -14.31
N PHE A 258 -1.01 31.28 -14.34
CA PHE A 258 -1.25 32.65 -13.92
C PHE A 258 -1.08 33.62 -15.08
N TYR A 259 -2.08 34.47 -15.31
CA TYR A 259 -2.01 35.55 -16.27
C TYR A 259 -1.49 36.81 -15.60
N TYR A 260 -0.49 37.50 -16.21
CA TYR A 260 0.11 38.70 -15.65
C TYR A 260 0.04 39.94 -16.56
N SER A 261 -0.16 39.79 -17.87
CA SER A 261 -0.35 40.88 -18.82
C SER A 261 -1.11 40.40 -20.06
N GLY A 262 -2.35 40.78 -20.21
CA GLY A 262 -3.16 40.34 -21.34
C GLY A 262 -3.28 38.84 -21.45
N LEU A 263 -2.76 38.25 -22.53
CA LEU A 263 -2.71 36.79 -22.75
C LEU A 263 -1.39 36.15 -22.28
N ALA A 264 -0.43 36.95 -21.78
CA ALA A 264 0.82 36.42 -21.26
C ALA A 264 0.59 35.74 -19.91
N PHE A 265 1.14 34.56 -19.74
CA PHE A 265 0.98 33.74 -18.54
C PHE A 265 2.30 33.04 -18.19
N HIS A 266 2.36 32.52 -16.99
CA HIS A 266 3.41 31.61 -16.51
C HIS A 266 2.78 30.53 -15.62
N TYR A 267 3.51 29.44 -15.43
CA TYR A 267 3.11 28.34 -14.56
C TYR A 267 3.88 28.36 -13.24
N ILE A 268 3.16 28.05 -12.17
CA ILE A 268 3.69 27.90 -10.80
C ILE A 268 3.26 26.53 -10.29
N LEU A 269 4.14 25.84 -9.57
CA LEU A 269 3.82 24.56 -8.97
C LEU A 269 3.09 24.73 -7.66
N PHE A 270 2.08 23.90 -7.47
CA PHE A 270 1.30 23.74 -6.24
C PHE A 270 1.30 22.31 -5.76
N SER A 271 1.04 22.12 -4.48
CA SER A 271 0.88 20.81 -3.86
C SER A 271 -0.26 20.76 -2.86
N LYS A 272 -0.76 19.56 -2.63
CA LYS A 272 -1.58 19.14 -1.49
C LYS A 272 -1.09 17.79 -1.01
N TYR A 273 -1.41 17.47 0.25
CA TYR A 273 -1.18 16.13 0.78
C TYR A 273 -2.41 15.60 1.53
N SER A 274 -2.47 14.27 1.66
CA SER A 274 -3.52 13.57 2.38
C SER A 274 -2.93 12.46 3.24
N TYR A 275 -3.31 12.42 4.52
CA TYR A 275 -2.92 11.36 5.45
C TYR A 275 -3.90 10.18 5.50
N ASN A 276 -5.06 10.30 4.86
CA ASN A 276 -6.14 9.31 4.89
C ASN A 276 -6.53 8.81 3.50
N SER A 277 -5.50 8.48 2.70
CA SER A 277 -5.65 7.85 1.39
C SER A 277 -6.47 8.65 0.37
N GLY A 278 -6.46 10.00 0.49
CA GLY A 278 -7.17 10.89 -0.43
C GLY A 278 -8.59 11.22 -0.02
N THR A 279 -9.06 10.80 1.17
CA THR A 279 -10.41 11.14 1.67
C THR A 279 -10.52 12.62 1.99
N THR A 280 -9.49 13.21 2.60
CA THR A 280 -9.39 14.66 2.82
C THR A 280 -8.01 15.15 2.41
N TRP A 281 -7.93 16.39 1.96
CA TRP A 281 -6.70 17.00 1.49
C TRP A 281 -6.36 18.25 2.31
N SER A 282 -5.06 18.52 2.48
CA SER A 282 -4.55 19.75 3.08
C SER A 282 -4.99 21.00 2.29
N ALA A 283 -4.75 22.19 2.85
CA ALA A 283 -4.74 23.42 2.07
C ALA A 283 -3.70 23.33 0.92
N GLU A 284 -3.89 24.14 -0.11
CA GLU A 284 -2.94 24.26 -1.22
C GLU A 284 -1.67 24.97 -0.75
N THR A 285 -0.53 24.46 -1.19
CA THR A 285 0.79 25.08 -0.90
C THR A 285 1.48 25.39 -2.21
N GLN A 286 1.90 26.63 -2.37
CA GLN A 286 2.73 27.05 -3.50
C GLN A 286 4.17 26.51 -3.33
N MET A 287 4.74 25.91 -4.38
CA MET A 287 6.03 25.23 -4.34
C MET A 287 7.15 26.02 -5.01
N THR A 288 6.85 26.79 -6.04
CA THR A 288 7.84 27.59 -6.78
C THR A 288 7.49 29.07 -6.75
N ASN A 289 8.47 29.91 -7.08
CA ASN A 289 8.33 31.37 -6.97
C ASN A 289 7.43 31.95 -8.07
N THR A 290 6.91 33.16 -7.84
CA THR A 290 5.99 33.91 -8.69
C THR A 290 6.68 34.86 -9.68
N SER A 291 7.93 34.62 -10.06
CA SER A 291 8.61 35.45 -11.06
C SER A 291 7.89 35.34 -12.41
N ASN A 292 7.43 36.46 -12.95
CA ASN A 292 6.64 36.54 -14.18
C ASN A 292 7.41 36.13 -15.46
N SER A 293 8.67 35.72 -15.36
CA SER A 293 9.54 35.37 -16.49
C SER A 293 9.97 33.92 -16.50
N VAL A 294 9.56 33.12 -15.51
CA VAL A 294 10.03 31.72 -15.38
C VAL A 294 8.83 30.80 -15.16
N ASP A 295 8.63 29.90 -16.09
CA ASP A 295 7.66 28.81 -15.94
C ASP A 295 8.19 27.71 -15.02
N SER A 296 7.30 27.11 -14.27
CA SER A 296 7.52 25.87 -13.53
C SER A 296 6.35 24.94 -13.79
N MET A 297 6.57 23.90 -14.58
CA MET A 297 5.49 23.03 -15.08
C MET A 297 5.85 21.56 -15.04
N GLN A 298 4.85 20.70 -15.24
CA GLN A 298 4.98 19.24 -15.35
C GLN A 298 5.71 18.62 -14.16
N PRO A 299 5.18 18.80 -12.94
CA PRO A 299 5.80 18.24 -11.75
C PRO A 299 5.75 16.70 -11.75
N TYR A 300 6.80 16.09 -11.23
CA TYR A 300 6.86 14.66 -11.00
C TYR A 300 7.51 14.33 -9.66
N GLY A 301 6.72 13.83 -8.71
CA GLY A 301 7.19 13.49 -7.37
C GLY A 301 7.67 12.04 -7.28
N VAL A 302 8.88 11.84 -6.75
CA VAL A 302 9.48 10.53 -6.51
C VAL A 302 10.03 10.48 -5.10
N GLN A 303 9.68 9.45 -4.33
CA GLN A 303 10.34 9.24 -3.05
C GLN A 303 11.65 8.47 -3.22
N SER A 304 12.75 9.08 -2.81
CA SER A 304 14.07 8.48 -2.81
C SER A 304 14.25 7.46 -1.70
N THR A 305 14.76 6.27 -2.03
CA THR A 305 15.17 5.28 -1.04
C THR A 305 16.55 5.62 -0.44
N TYR A 306 17.37 6.42 -1.13
CA TYR A 306 18.70 6.82 -0.70
C TYR A 306 18.66 7.78 0.50
N ASN A 307 18.06 8.97 0.34
CA ASN A 307 18.03 10.00 1.38
C ASN A 307 16.66 10.14 2.07
N LYS A 308 15.72 9.25 1.75
CA LYS A 308 14.35 9.23 2.31
C LYS A 308 13.54 10.50 2.04
N SER A 309 14.00 11.38 1.16
CA SER A 309 13.32 12.61 0.75
C SER A 309 12.36 12.38 -0.42
N ILE A 310 11.38 13.26 -0.58
CA ILE A 310 10.65 13.40 -1.84
C ILE A 310 11.48 14.32 -2.74
N TRP A 311 11.70 13.86 -3.96
CA TRP A 311 12.27 14.67 -5.03
C TRP A 311 11.10 15.07 -5.94
N LEU A 312 10.82 16.37 -5.98
CA LEU A 312 9.85 16.96 -6.90
C LEU A 312 10.61 17.50 -8.11
N PHE A 313 10.64 16.73 -9.17
CA PHE A 313 11.20 17.15 -10.46
C PHE A 313 10.19 17.97 -11.23
N TYR A 314 10.65 18.91 -12.03
CA TYR A 314 9.80 19.76 -12.87
C TYR A 314 10.58 20.38 -14.03
N THR A 315 9.85 20.77 -15.05
CA THR A 315 10.35 21.58 -16.16
C THR A 315 10.32 23.05 -15.80
N THR A 316 11.37 23.79 -16.09
CA THR A 316 11.44 25.25 -15.91
C THR A 316 12.27 25.89 -17.01
N ASN A 317 12.03 27.17 -17.29
CA ASN A 317 12.70 27.90 -18.37
C ASN A 317 13.48 29.16 -17.89
N PRO A 318 14.43 29.02 -16.96
CA PRO A 318 15.15 30.20 -16.41
C PRO A 318 15.99 30.95 -17.43
N SER A 319 16.30 30.36 -18.58
CA SER A 319 17.23 30.89 -19.60
C SER A 319 16.72 30.73 -21.03
N ALA A 320 15.42 30.83 -21.27
CA ALA A 320 14.76 30.66 -22.57
C ALA A 320 14.78 29.22 -23.14
N ASN A 321 15.44 28.27 -22.50
CA ASN A 321 15.35 26.84 -22.76
C ASN A 321 14.60 26.17 -21.63
N ASP A 322 13.85 25.12 -21.93
CA ASP A 322 13.22 24.29 -20.90
C ASP A 322 14.28 23.35 -20.32
N ASP A 323 14.48 23.44 -19.03
CA ASP A 323 15.44 22.66 -18.24
C ASP A 323 14.71 21.82 -17.19
N ILE A 324 15.37 20.78 -16.66
CA ILE A 324 14.83 19.95 -15.58
C ILE A 324 15.49 20.30 -14.26
N TYR A 325 14.69 20.67 -13.30
CA TYR A 325 15.10 20.98 -11.92
C TYR A 325 14.42 20.05 -10.92
N ALA A 326 14.92 20.05 -9.70
CA ALA A 326 14.33 19.35 -8.56
C ALA A 326 14.25 20.26 -7.34
N LEU A 327 13.13 20.17 -6.62
CA LEU A 327 13.01 20.54 -5.21
C LEU A 327 13.14 19.26 -4.39
N ILE A 328 13.98 19.28 -3.37
CA ILE A 328 14.20 18.11 -2.51
C ILE A 328 13.68 18.42 -1.12
N SER A 329 12.78 17.58 -0.61
CA SER A 329 12.26 17.74 0.74
C SER A 329 13.30 17.39 1.81
N SER A 330 13.09 17.82 3.03
CA SER A 330 13.74 17.18 4.18
C SER A 330 13.46 15.66 4.16
N PRO A 331 14.36 14.83 4.72
CA PRO A 331 14.10 13.40 4.83
C PRO A 331 12.81 13.11 5.58
N ILE A 332 12.01 12.22 5.04
CA ILE A 332 10.79 11.74 5.71
C ILE A 332 11.21 10.78 6.82
N SER A 333 10.95 11.15 8.07
CA SER A 333 11.25 10.29 9.22
C SER A 333 10.48 8.97 9.14
N PRO A 334 11.07 7.84 9.53
CA PRO A 334 10.37 6.58 9.59
C PRO A 334 9.19 6.64 10.58
N ILE A 335 8.18 5.85 10.31
CA ILE A 335 7.12 5.56 11.29
C ILE A 335 7.56 4.35 12.08
N HIS A 336 7.56 4.52 13.40
CA HIS A 336 7.72 3.48 14.39
C HIS A 336 6.35 3.24 15.02
N ASP A 337 5.79 2.03 14.86
CA ASP A 337 4.43 1.71 15.33
C ASP A 337 4.30 0.18 15.46
N VAL A 338 4.24 -0.31 16.68
CA VAL A 338 4.00 -1.71 17.02
C VAL A 338 2.73 -1.84 17.84
N THR A 339 1.99 -2.93 17.66
CA THR A 339 0.73 -3.16 18.38
C THR A 339 0.51 -4.65 18.62
N ILE A 340 -0.33 -4.97 19.59
CA ILE A 340 -0.85 -6.33 19.77
C ILE A 340 -2.25 -6.39 19.17
N THR A 341 -2.43 -7.30 18.21
CA THR A 341 -3.71 -7.42 17.48
C THR A 341 -4.57 -8.57 17.94
N ALA A 342 -3.96 -9.60 18.54
CA ALA A 342 -4.71 -10.75 19.07
C ALA A 342 -3.95 -11.42 20.21
N VAL A 343 -4.71 -12.00 21.14
CA VAL A 343 -4.25 -12.98 22.12
C VAL A 343 -5.26 -14.12 22.09
N THR A 344 -4.79 -15.30 21.74
CA THR A 344 -5.63 -16.50 21.63
C THR A 344 -5.00 -17.65 22.42
N ALA A 345 -5.82 -18.51 22.98
CA ALA A 345 -5.36 -19.74 23.59
C ALA A 345 -5.79 -20.93 22.74
N SER A 346 -4.91 -21.94 22.60
CA SER A 346 -5.24 -23.23 22.05
C SER A 346 -5.22 -24.27 23.17
N THR A 347 -6.21 -25.13 23.19
CA THR A 347 -6.25 -26.31 24.05
C THR A 347 -6.27 -27.55 23.18
N ARG A 348 -6.00 -28.69 23.79
CA ARG A 348 -6.10 -29.98 23.11
C ARG A 348 -7.53 -30.35 22.72
N ILE A 349 -8.52 -29.67 23.32
CA ILE A 349 -9.96 -29.94 23.17
C ILE A 349 -10.67 -28.64 22.80
N GLU A 350 -11.19 -28.54 21.57
CA GLU A 350 -12.11 -27.47 21.16
C GLU A 350 -13.53 -27.81 21.61
N TYR A 351 -14.22 -26.89 22.29
CA TYR A 351 -15.48 -27.16 22.92
C TYR A 351 -16.71 -26.42 22.40
N PHE A 352 -17.88 -27.06 22.56
CA PHE A 352 -19.20 -26.50 22.26
C PHE A 352 -19.42 -25.17 22.99
N GLY A 353 -19.44 -24.06 22.25
CA GLY A 353 -19.62 -22.71 22.76
C GLY A 353 -18.46 -21.74 22.44
N GLY A 354 -17.40 -22.23 21.82
CA GLY A 354 -16.37 -21.35 21.19
C GLY A 354 -15.25 -20.88 22.12
N LEU A 355 -15.19 -21.31 23.38
CA LEU A 355 -14.04 -21.05 24.25
C LEU A 355 -13.24 -22.34 24.48
N PRO A 356 -11.92 -22.34 24.28
CA PRO A 356 -11.09 -23.48 24.64
C PRO A 356 -11.14 -23.73 26.16
N SER A 357 -11.28 -24.97 26.58
CA SER A 357 -11.23 -25.35 27.99
C SER A 357 -10.19 -26.43 28.25
N MET A 358 -9.76 -26.56 29.49
CA MET A 358 -8.70 -27.47 29.88
C MET A 358 -8.87 -27.94 31.32
N SER A 359 -8.31 -29.09 31.64
CA SER A 359 -8.19 -29.55 33.00
C SER A 359 -7.07 -28.79 33.74
N GLN A 360 -7.10 -28.83 35.09
CA GLN A 360 -6.16 -28.12 35.96
C GLN A 360 -4.69 -28.55 35.77
N SER A 361 -4.44 -29.70 35.14
CA SER A 361 -3.07 -30.22 34.95
C SER A 361 -2.52 -30.07 33.53
N GLU A 362 -3.24 -29.38 32.66
CA GLU A 362 -2.81 -29.23 31.25
C GLU A 362 -1.98 -27.99 30.98
N ILE A 363 -1.19 -28.07 29.90
CA ILE A 363 -0.43 -26.93 29.39
C ILE A 363 -1.22 -26.27 28.26
N VAL A 364 -1.50 -24.99 28.41
CA VAL A 364 -2.14 -24.15 27.37
C VAL A 364 -1.09 -23.38 26.61
N SER A 365 -1.14 -23.46 25.28
CA SER A 365 -0.38 -22.56 24.42
C SER A 365 -1.18 -21.29 24.16
N VAL A 366 -0.65 -20.16 24.60
CA VAL A 366 -1.24 -18.83 24.36
C VAL A 366 -0.45 -18.12 23.28
N THR A 367 -1.09 -17.78 22.19
CA THR A 367 -0.49 -17.07 21.07
C THR A 367 -0.78 -15.58 21.17
N VAL A 368 0.27 -14.77 21.17
CA VAL A 368 0.21 -13.31 21.08
C VAL A 368 0.62 -12.90 19.66
N THR A 369 -0.25 -12.19 18.97
CA THR A 369 0.00 -11.67 17.63
C THR A 369 0.43 -10.22 17.73
N VAL A 370 1.69 -9.95 17.35
CA VAL A 370 2.29 -8.61 17.27
C VAL A 370 2.30 -8.16 15.82
N LEU A 371 1.82 -6.96 15.55
CA LEU A 371 1.81 -6.33 14.23
C LEU A 371 2.72 -5.10 14.26
N ASN A 372 3.68 -5.04 13.36
CA ASN A 372 4.43 -3.83 13.06
C ASN A 372 3.75 -3.11 11.88
N ARG A 373 3.13 -1.96 12.18
CA ARG A 373 2.50 -1.05 11.19
C ARG A 373 3.47 0.02 10.72
N GLY A 374 4.65 0.10 11.34
CA GLY A 374 5.74 0.98 10.94
C GLY A 374 6.39 0.55 9.63
N ASP A 375 7.37 1.30 9.20
CA ASP A 375 8.09 1.07 7.95
C ASP A 375 9.55 0.60 8.19
N GLN A 376 9.90 0.36 9.44
CA GLN A 376 11.18 -0.22 9.87
C GLN A 376 10.94 -1.57 10.55
N SER A 377 11.96 -2.41 10.54
CA SER A 377 12.00 -3.59 11.43
C SER A 377 12.27 -3.13 12.84
N GLU A 378 11.45 -3.57 13.80
CA GLU A 378 11.54 -3.16 15.20
C GLU A 378 12.06 -4.29 16.07
N ILE A 379 12.74 -3.93 17.16
CA ILE A 379 13.14 -4.87 18.22
C ILE A 379 12.23 -4.63 19.42
N VAL A 380 11.44 -5.63 19.75
CA VAL A 380 10.43 -5.51 20.79
C VAL A 380 10.62 -6.49 21.95
N THR A 381 10.03 -6.13 23.08
CA THR A 381 9.84 -7.00 24.24
C THR A 381 8.34 -7.17 24.45
N VAL A 382 7.88 -8.42 24.54
CA VAL A 382 6.47 -8.75 24.75
C VAL A 382 6.31 -9.46 26.09
N ASN A 383 5.41 -8.95 26.94
CA ASN A 383 5.00 -9.56 28.19
C ASN A 383 3.58 -10.12 28.05
N LEU A 384 3.35 -11.27 28.66
CA LEU A 384 2.03 -11.89 28.76
C LEU A 384 1.71 -12.23 30.22
N SER A 385 0.54 -11.83 30.65
CA SER A 385 -0.06 -12.26 31.93
C SER A 385 -1.44 -12.85 31.68
N ILE A 386 -1.77 -13.93 32.38
CA ILE A 386 -3.09 -14.53 32.42
C ILE A 386 -3.68 -14.30 33.81
N TYR A 387 -4.96 -14.02 33.88
CA TYR A 387 -5.61 -13.72 35.16
C TYR A 387 -7.09 -14.12 35.19
N ASN A 388 -7.55 -14.50 36.36
CA ASN A 388 -8.96 -14.54 36.76
C ASN A 388 -9.13 -13.68 38.05
N SER A 389 -9.28 -14.27 39.24
CA SER A 389 -9.15 -13.57 40.51
C SER A 389 -7.69 -13.37 40.96
N THR A 390 -6.74 -14.06 40.36
CA THR A 390 -5.29 -14.00 40.59
C THR A 390 -4.58 -13.82 39.27
N SER A 391 -3.52 -13.00 39.23
CA SER A 391 -2.70 -12.80 38.02
C SER A 391 -1.51 -13.75 38.02
N TYR A 392 -1.27 -14.39 36.88
CA TYR A 392 -0.14 -15.28 36.62
C TYR A 392 0.72 -14.67 35.50
N ASN A 393 1.98 -14.34 35.79
CA ASN A 393 2.92 -13.87 34.78
C ASN A 393 3.40 -15.06 33.94
N MET A 394 3.12 -15.01 32.66
CA MET A 394 3.50 -16.04 31.68
C MET A 394 4.94 -15.87 31.17
N GLY A 395 5.59 -14.81 31.54
CA GLY A 395 6.97 -14.49 31.14
C GLY A 395 7.08 -13.38 30.11
N THR A 396 8.30 -13.15 29.75
CA THR A 396 8.70 -12.08 28.82
C THR A 396 9.53 -12.68 27.69
N LYS A 397 9.23 -12.31 26.46
CA LYS A 397 10.08 -12.57 25.29
C LYS A 397 10.77 -11.29 24.89
N GLN A 398 12.11 -11.28 24.90
CA GLN A 398 12.95 -10.10 24.68
C GLN A 398 13.64 -10.15 23.31
N ASN A 399 14.06 -8.99 22.82
CA ASN A 399 14.88 -8.82 21.63
C ASN A 399 14.29 -9.49 20.38
N LEU A 400 12.98 -9.41 20.23
CA LEU A 400 12.27 -9.99 19.10
C LEU A 400 12.33 -9.03 17.93
N ALA A 401 12.91 -9.47 16.82
CA ALA A 401 12.83 -8.72 15.56
C ALA A 401 11.42 -8.89 14.95
N VAL A 402 10.71 -7.78 14.80
CA VAL A 402 9.40 -7.73 14.14
C VAL A 402 9.55 -6.96 12.84
N PRO A 403 9.72 -7.64 11.69
CA PRO A 403 9.73 -6.99 10.39
C PRO A 403 8.38 -6.34 10.09
N GLY A 404 8.28 -5.56 9.04
CA GLY A 404 6.97 -5.03 8.61
C GLY A 404 5.97 -6.17 8.43
N GLY A 405 4.84 -6.10 9.14
CA GLY A 405 3.80 -7.13 9.15
C GLY A 405 3.65 -7.82 10.51
N THR A 406 3.20 -9.08 10.50
CA THR A 406 2.73 -9.79 11.70
C THR A 406 3.70 -10.90 12.14
N VAL A 407 3.91 -11.00 13.46
CA VAL A 407 4.66 -12.10 14.10
C VAL A 407 3.80 -12.72 15.21
N ASN A 408 3.74 -14.04 15.26
CA ASN A 408 3.05 -14.80 16.30
C ASN A 408 4.05 -15.34 17.32
N LEU A 409 3.77 -15.10 18.61
CA LEU A 409 4.59 -15.54 19.74
C LEU A 409 3.81 -16.50 20.60
N VAL A 410 4.34 -17.69 20.84
CA VAL A 410 3.67 -18.72 21.65
C VAL A 410 4.28 -18.72 23.05
N PHE A 411 3.42 -18.63 24.07
CA PHE A 411 3.73 -18.80 25.49
C PHE A 411 3.01 -20.04 26.01
N ASN A 412 3.70 -20.86 26.76
CA ASN A 412 3.11 -22.06 27.36
C ASN A 412 2.77 -21.80 28.82
N TRP A 413 1.52 -21.99 29.17
CA TRP A 413 1.02 -21.88 30.54
C TRP A 413 0.70 -23.25 31.10
N ASN A 414 1.28 -23.59 32.27
CA ASN A 414 0.90 -24.77 33.02
C ASN A 414 -0.22 -24.37 34.00
N ALA A 415 -1.42 -24.83 33.74
CA ALA A 415 -2.58 -24.52 34.54
C ALA A 415 -2.68 -25.27 35.88
N THR A 416 -1.75 -26.20 36.14
CA THR A 416 -1.70 -26.93 37.44
C THR A 416 -1.64 -25.97 38.63
N ALA A 417 -1.01 -24.82 38.50
CA ALA A 417 -0.95 -23.77 39.51
C ALA A 417 -2.15 -22.81 39.46
N GLY A 418 -3.02 -22.94 38.46
CA GLY A 418 -4.17 -22.06 38.23
C GLY A 418 -5.34 -22.41 39.14
N LYS A 419 -6.17 -21.40 39.44
CA LYS A 419 -7.48 -21.59 40.04
C LYS A 419 -8.50 -21.97 38.99
N LEU A 420 -9.53 -22.70 39.35
CA LEU A 420 -10.66 -22.99 38.46
C LEU A 420 -11.35 -21.70 38.03
N GLY A 421 -11.89 -21.69 36.82
CA GLY A 421 -12.69 -20.60 36.29
C GLY A 421 -12.16 -20.04 34.93
N LEU A 422 -12.86 -19.01 34.47
CA LEU A 422 -12.58 -18.36 33.20
C LEU A 422 -11.38 -17.39 33.32
N TYR A 423 -10.43 -17.50 32.42
CA TYR A 423 -9.25 -16.67 32.39
C TYR A 423 -9.29 -15.64 31.25
N SER A 424 -8.74 -14.48 31.55
CA SER A 424 -8.44 -13.42 30.58
C SER A 424 -6.94 -13.24 30.46
N ALA A 425 -6.48 -12.64 29.38
CA ALA A 425 -5.07 -12.33 29.16
C ALA A 425 -4.85 -10.83 29.00
N LEU A 426 -3.72 -10.36 29.51
CA LEU A 426 -3.13 -9.06 29.20
C LEU A 426 -1.79 -9.30 28.52
N ALA A 427 -1.70 -8.93 27.27
CA ALA A 427 -0.42 -8.86 26.54
C ALA A 427 0.01 -7.40 26.40
N THR A 428 1.29 -7.14 26.56
CA THR A 428 1.89 -5.82 26.39
C THR A 428 3.13 -5.91 25.52
N VAL A 429 3.32 -4.97 24.61
CA VAL A 429 4.56 -4.76 23.88
C VAL A 429 5.16 -3.42 24.30
N ASN A 430 6.49 -3.37 24.49
CA ASN A 430 7.14 -2.11 24.81
C ASN A 430 7.04 -1.13 23.63
N SER A 431 6.96 0.16 23.91
CA SER A 431 7.13 1.18 22.88
C SER A 431 8.54 1.12 22.29
N VAL A 432 8.62 1.34 20.98
CA VAL A 432 9.88 1.38 20.24
C VAL A 432 10.38 2.81 20.10
N ALA A 433 11.68 2.99 19.90
CA ALA A 433 12.27 4.32 19.77
C ALA A 433 11.68 5.06 18.57
N GLY A 434 11.13 6.27 18.78
CA GLY A 434 10.47 7.06 17.75
C GLY A 434 8.95 6.82 17.64
N GLU A 435 8.39 5.87 18.35
CA GLU A 435 6.94 5.66 18.42
C GLU A 435 6.25 6.81 19.14
N THR A 436 5.24 7.40 18.52
CA THR A 436 4.52 8.55 19.08
C THR A 436 3.47 8.13 20.11
N ALA A 437 3.14 8.99 21.07
CA ALA A 437 2.16 8.70 22.11
C ALA A 437 0.80 8.17 21.59
N PRO A 438 0.22 8.67 20.49
CA PRO A 438 -1.00 8.08 19.92
C PRO A 438 -0.84 6.64 19.43
N ASN A 439 0.36 6.27 18.94
CA ASN A 439 0.63 4.91 18.48
C ASN A 439 0.90 3.96 19.65
N GLN A 440 1.44 4.45 20.76
CA GLN A 440 1.69 3.67 21.99
C GLN A 440 0.39 3.25 22.69
N ALA A 441 -0.73 3.89 22.38
CA ALA A 441 -2.00 3.66 23.07
C ALA A 441 -2.57 2.24 22.85
N ASP A 442 -2.18 1.53 21.79
CA ASP A 442 -2.61 0.19 21.46
C ASP A 442 -1.52 -0.90 21.61
N ASN A 443 -0.43 -0.58 22.32
CA ASN A 443 0.62 -1.53 22.67
C ASN A 443 0.19 -2.55 23.73
N ASN A 444 -1.01 -2.41 24.26
CA ASN A 444 -1.59 -3.31 25.25
C ASN A 444 -2.93 -3.87 24.75
N LEU A 445 -3.11 -5.16 24.89
CA LEU A 445 -4.36 -5.83 24.55
C LEU A 445 -4.84 -6.69 25.73
N ILE A 446 -6.07 -6.45 26.16
CA ILE A 446 -6.79 -7.30 27.08
C ILE A 446 -7.75 -8.18 26.27
N SER A 447 -7.54 -9.49 26.32
CA SER A 447 -8.46 -10.48 25.75
C SER A 447 -9.19 -11.19 26.86
N LYS A 448 -10.53 -11.06 26.90
CA LYS A 448 -11.37 -11.64 27.93
C LYS A 448 -11.77 -13.06 27.57
N GLY A 449 -11.77 -13.96 28.57
CA GLY A 449 -12.31 -15.31 28.42
C GLY A 449 -11.55 -16.14 27.38
N ILE A 450 -10.23 -16.07 27.34
CA ILE A 450 -9.41 -16.77 26.34
C ILE A 450 -9.36 -18.29 26.56
N THR A 451 -9.52 -18.73 27.82
CA THR A 451 -9.52 -20.13 28.21
C THR A 451 -10.21 -20.30 29.56
N ARG A 452 -10.68 -21.50 29.85
CA ARG A 452 -11.28 -21.85 31.12
C ARG A 452 -10.54 -23.04 31.73
N VAL A 453 -10.21 -22.94 33.01
CA VAL A 453 -9.71 -24.07 33.79
C VAL A 453 -10.90 -24.72 34.49
N ILE A 454 -11.12 -25.99 34.22
CA ILE A 454 -12.21 -26.78 34.78
C ILE A 454 -11.67 -27.85 35.71
N PRO A 455 -12.48 -28.36 36.65
CA PRO A 455 -12.11 -29.54 37.46
C PRO A 455 -11.93 -30.77 36.56
N TRP A 456 -11.03 -31.66 36.94
CA TRP A 456 -10.96 -32.95 36.31
C TRP A 456 -12.27 -33.71 36.54
N GLY A 457 -12.90 -34.17 35.46
CA GLY A 457 -14.16 -34.83 35.50
C GLY A 457 -15.39 -33.95 35.29
N ASP A 458 -15.23 -32.66 35.05
CA ASP A 458 -16.29 -31.76 34.59
C ASP A 458 -16.45 -31.91 33.06
N ILE A 459 -17.19 -32.94 32.67
CA ILE A 459 -17.34 -33.39 31.29
C ILE A 459 -18.29 -32.48 30.52
N ASN A 460 -19.38 -32.05 31.17
CA ASN A 460 -20.36 -31.15 30.56
C ASN A 460 -19.93 -29.68 30.60
N GLN A 461 -18.83 -29.38 31.28
CA GLN A 461 -18.21 -28.05 31.40
C GLN A 461 -19.11 -26.96 32.01
N ASP A 462 -19.99 -27.37 32.90
CA ASP A 462 -20.80 -26.40 33.65
C ASP A 462 -20.03 -25.74 34.81
N GLY A 463 -18.81 -26.19 35.09
CA GLY A 463 -17.92 -25.70 36.15
C GLY A 463 -18.02 -26.51 37.43
N THR A 464 -18.78 -27.61 37.46
CA THR A 464 -19.01 -28.44 38.62
C THR A 464 -18.86 -29.91 38.25
N VAL A 465 -18.11 -30.70 39.01
CA VAL A 465 -18.13 -32.15 38.86
C VAL A 465 -19.29 -32.70 39.64
N ALA A 466 -20.34 -33.13 38.94
CA ALA A 466 -21.61 -33.55 39.48
C ALA A 466 -22.07 -34.93 38.93
N LEU A 467 -23.24 -35.38 39.34
CA LEU A 467 -23.81 -36.64 38.83
C LEU A 467 -24.07 -36.58 37.32
N THR A 468 -24.29 -35.40 36.76
CA THR A 468 -24.45 -35.16 35.32
C THR A 468 -23.21 -35.56 34.55
N ASP A 469 -22.02 -35.28 35.07
CA ASP A 469 -20.73 -35.63 34.45
C ASP A 469 -20.50 -37.15 34.54
N VAL A 470 -20.73 -37.70 35.72
CA VAL A 470 -20.54 -39.15 35.94
C VAL A 470 -21.52 -39.97 35.09
N SER A 471 -22.71 -39.46 34.83
CA SER A 471 -23.73 -40.17 34.04
C SER A 471 -23.34 -40.34 32.57
N VAL A 472 -22.52 -39.48 32.03
CA VAL A 472 -22.05 -39.54 30.63
C VAL A 472 -21.18 -40.77 30.39
N PHE A 473 -20.34 -41.17 31.36
CA PHE A 473 -19.54 -42.38 31.27
C PHE A 473 -20.31 -43.67 31.06
N PHE A 474 -21.56 -43.74 31.55
CA PHE A 474 -22.37 -44.93 31.34
C PHE A 474 -22.76 -45.17 29.90
N PHE A 475 -22.67 -44.14 29.05
CA PHE A 475 -23.00 -44.25 27.65
C PHE A 475 -21.76 -44.55 26.80
N ASP A 476 -20.58 -44.08 27.23
CA ASP A 476 -19.35 -44.10 26.39
C ASP A 476 -18.22 -44.95 26.98
N TYR A 477 -18.47 -45.65 28.12
CA TYR A 477 -17.48 -46.52 28.75
C TYR A 477 -16.98 -47.64 27.82
N GLY A 478 -15.66 -47.72 27.64
CA GLY A 478 -15.01 -48.71 26.81
C GLY A 478 -14.79 -48.28 25.36
N PHE A 479 -15.11 -47.02 25.00
CA PHE A 479 -14.83 -46.49 23.68
C PHE A 479 -13.44 -45.85 23.60
N GLY A 480 -12.76 -46.10 22.51
CA GLY A 480 -11.45 -45.52 22.18
C GLY A 480 -11.43 -44.95 20.75
N PRO A 481 -10.35 -44.26 20.35
CA PRO A 481 -10.29 -43.52 19.09
C PRO A 481 -10.33 -44.38 17.81
N ALA A 482 -10.16 -45.71 17.90
CA ALA A 482 -10.16 -46.57 16.74
C ALA A 482 -10.77 -47.96 17.03
N GLY A 483 -11.95 -48.21 16.51
CA GLY A 483 -12.47 -49.58 16.30
C GLY A 483 -13.07 -50.30 17.48
N ALA A 484 -13.46 -49.62 18.57
CA ALA A 484 -14.20 -50.24 19.65
C ALA A 484 -15.63 -50.63 19.19
N PRO A 485 -16.19 -51.77 19.66
CA PRO A 485 -17.51 -52.18 19.23
C PRO A 485 -18.58 -51.23 19.78
N CYS A 486 -19.35 -50.68 18.87
CA CYS A 486 -20.44 -49.78 19.17
C CYS A 486 -21.68 -50.53 19.59
N VAL A 487 -22.31 -50.17 20.74
CA VAL A 487 -23.60 -50.72 21.19
C VAL A 487 -24.55 -49.54 21.42
N GLY A 488 -25.39 -49.23 20.42
CA GLY A 488 -26.39 -48.18 20.52
C GLY A 488 -26.22 -46.99 19.58
N THR A 489 -26.95 -45.90 19.82
CA THR A 489 -26.98 -44.71 18.97
C THR A 489 -25.83 -43.71 19.24
N HIS A 490 -25.04 -43.91 20.28
CA HIS A 490 -23.88 -43.08 20.62
C HIS A 490 -22.57 -43.86 20.34
N CYS A 491 -22.00 -43.65 19.18
CA CYS A 491 -20.82 -44.36 18.70
C CYS A 491 -19.67 -43.42 18.41
N THR A 492 -19.54 -42.38 19.17
CA THR A 492 -18.48 -41.37 18.98
C THR A 492 -17.63 -41.34 20.24
N TYR A 493 -16.31 -41.55 20.07
CA TYR A 493 -15.33 -41.27 21.12
C TYR A 493 -15.35 -39.78 21.42
N PHE A 494 -15.56 -39.43 22.70
CA PHE A 494 -15.50 -38.06 23.17
C PHE A 494 -14.20 -37.83 23.96
N PRO A 495 -13.23 -37.05 23.45
CA PRO A 495 -11.94 -36.83 24.11
C PRO A 495 -12.02 -36.26 25.53
N LEU A 496 -13.12 -35.67 25.93
CA LEU A 496 -13.32 -35.13 27.28
C LEU A 496 -13.60 -36.20 28.32
N GLU A 497 -14.18 -37.28 27.90
CA GLU A 497 -14.48 -38.40 28.76
C GLU A 497 -13.23 -39.25 29.03
N ASP A 498 -12.25 -39.18 28.12
CA ASP A 498 -10.89 -39.69 28.33
C ASP A 498 -10.07 -38.63 29.12
N ILE A 499 -10.37 -38.51 30.40
CA ILE A 499 -9.86 -37.48 31.31
C ILE A 499 -8.32 -37.61 31.47
N ASN A 500 -7.83 -38.84 31.52
CA ASN A 500 -6.42 -39.12 31.67
C ASN A 500 -5.65 -39.08 30.34
N ASN A 501 -6.38 -38.93 29.23
CA ASN A 501 -5.87 -38.93 27.85
C ASN A 501 -5.10 -40.22 27.48
N SER A 502 -5.61 -41.33 27.90
CA SER A 502 -5.05 -42.66 27.60
C SER A 502 -5.38 -43.14 26.18
N GLY A 503 -6.36 -42.54 25.54
CA GLY A 503 -6.92 -42.93 24.26
C GLY A 503 -8.15 -43.84 24.39
N ALA A 504 -8.69 -44.01 25.58
CA ALA A 504 -9.89 -44.77 25.82
C ALA A 504 -10.64 -44.22 27.05
N VAL A 505 -11.96 -44.22 27.02
CA VAL A 505 -12.80 -43.91 28.19
C VAL A 505 -12.95 -45.18 29.02
N ASP A 506 -12.32 -45.21 30.20
CA ASP A 506 -12.26 -46.41 31.05
C ASP A 506 -12.55 -46.11 32.54
N ILE A 507 -12.34 -47.13 33.41
CA ILE A 507 -12.58 -47.00 34.84
C ILE A 507 -11.69 -45.97 35.52
N ILE A 508 -10.54 -45.63 34.93
CA ILE A 508 -9.65 -44.64 35.51
C ILE A 508 -10.24 -43.25 35.33
N ASP A 509 -10.87 -42.98 34.20
CA ASP A 509 -11.56 -41.71 33.92
C ASP A 509 -12.75 -41.52 34.86
N VAL A 510 -13.56 -42.54 35.01
CA VAL A 510 -14.64 -42.55 35.99
C VAL A 510 -14.12 -42.31 37.41
N GLY A 511 -12.98 -42.91 37.76
CA GLY A 511 -12.31 -42.73 39.05
C GLY A 511 -11.84 -41.28 39.27
N ILE A 512 -11.33 -40.64 38.24
CA ILE A 512 -10.92 -39.23 38.29
C ILE A 512 -12.12 -38.31 38.48
N ALA A 513 -13.19 -38.50 37.72
CA ALA A 513 -14.44 -37.75 37.86
C ALA A 513 -15.03 -37.92 39.27
N ALA A 514 -15.13 -39.16 39.74
CA ALA A 514 -15.67 -39.47 41.08
C ALA A 514 -14.84 -38.84 42.20
N LYS A 515 -13.49 -38.81 42.07
CA LYS A 515 -12.58 -38.20 43.04
C LYS A 515 -12.79 -36.68 43.16
N ASN A 516 -13.20 -36.04 42.09
CA ASN A 516 -13.41 -34.59 42.03
C ASN A 516 -14.90 -34.21 42.21
N TYR A 517 -15.77 -35.16 42.50
CA TYR A 517 -17.19 -34.91 42.70
C TYR A 517 -17.46 -33.81 43.75
N GLY A 518 -18.30 -32.85 43.40
CA GLY A 518 -18.61 -31.70 44.24
C GLY A 518 -17.65 -30.52 44.16
N ILE A 519 -16.60 -30.57 43.31
CA ILE A 519 -15.72 -29.43 43.06
C ILE A 519 -16.43 -28.45 42.12
N ILE A 520 -16.45 -27.18 42.50
CA ILE A 520 -17.09 -26.09 41.78
C ILE A 520 -15.98 -25.13 41.27
N SER A 521 -16.06 -24.72 40.02
CA SER A 521 -15.12 -23.78 39.37
C SER A 521 -15.43 -22.31 39.66
#